data_cbbb65b57b70c6011d2f6e77a4018f97
#
_entry.id   cbbb65b57b70c6011d2f6e77a4018f97
#
_cell.length_a   1.000
_cell.length_b   1.000
_cell.length_c   1.000
_cell.angle_alpha   90.00
_cell.angle_beta   90.00
_cell.angle_gamma   90.00
#
_symmetry.space_group_name_H-M   'P 1'
#
loop_
_entity.id
_entity.type
_entity.pdbx_description
1 polymer ?
#
loop_
_entity_poly.entity_id
_entity_poly.type
_entity_poly.pdbx_seq_one_letter_code
_entity_poly.pdbx_strand_id
1 'polypeptide(L)'
;MTYGTDEPEEKKAEPTKKAEKKSEPKAEVKKPEVRPEPKKQEPKKPETKPVEKAPEQKTVTVGTCDDENARRIREFLEGLLQHMNSPAQVNVALEEKGRYQVTLEGEKLGQLIGRRGETLDAIQQLTNYAVNSGADKRIRVHVDAENYRAKREQSLESLARKVAGKVTKYRRSVTLEPMNAYERHVIHAALQDEPGITTYSIGSEPNRRVVVSYDREKRQ
;
A
#
# COMPACT_ATOMS: atom_id res chain seq x y z
N MET A 1 -31.24 -55.64 29.17
CA MET A 1 -32.59 -55.04 29.24
C MET A 1 -32.49 -53.80 28.38
N THR A 2 -32.75 -53.94 27.15
CA THR A 2 -33.98 -53.81 26.35
C THR A 2 -34.36 -52.36 26.12
N TYR A 3 -34.14 -51.93 24.88
CA TYR A 3 -35.09 -51.37 23.89
C TYR A 3 -35.52 -49.91 24.16
N GLY A 4 -35.71 -49.04 23.22
CA GLY A 4 -35.99 -49.13 21.79
C GLY A 4 -35.88 -47.74 21.18
N THR A 5 -35.54 -47.75 19.97
CA THR A 5 -36.02 -47.15 18.74
C THR A 5 -37.28 -46.29 18.84
N ASP A 6 -37.24 -45.13 18.21
CA ASP A 6 -38.25 -44.72 17.21
C ASP A 6 -37.86 -43.41 16.53
N GLU A 7 -37.50 -43.46 15.23
CA GLU A 7 -37.93 -42.54 14.19
C GLU A 7 -39.36 -42.93 13.76
N PRO A 8 -40.19 -42.06 13.23
CA PRO A 8 -40.14 -41.55 11.85
C PRO A 8 -40.84 -40.17 11.71
N GLU A 9 -40.86 -39.46 10.69
CA GLU A 9 -41.28 -39.53 9.29
C GLU A 9 -41.37 -38.13 8.64
N GLU A 10 -41.08 -38.11 7.40
CA GLU A 10 -41.27 -37.05 6.41
C GLU A 10 -42.69 -36.45 6.38
N LYS A 11 -42.78 -35.18 5.96
CA LYS A 11 -43.81 -34.74 5.01
C LYS A 11 -43.33 -33.56 4.16
N LYS A 12 -43.19 -33.86 2.87
CA LYS A 12 -43.24 -32.98 1.71
C LYS A 12 -44.54 -32.21 1.65
N ALA A 13 -44.49 -30.96 1.19
CA ALA A 13 -45.45 -30.39 0.23
C ALA A 13 -44.97 -29.05 -0.35
N GLU A 14 -44.58 -29.02 -1.59
CA GLU A 14 -44.80 -27.98 -2.59
C GLU A 14 -46.22 -28.14 -3.15
N PRO A 15 -46.67 -27.29 -4.08
CA PRO A 15 -46.55 -25.87 -4.41
C PRO A 15 -47.94 -25.19 -4.62
N THR A 16 -47.97 -23.85 -4.72
CA THR A 16 -49.00 -23.23 -5.58
C THR A 16 -48.59 -21.89 -6.16
N LYS A 17 -48.74 -21.82 -7.45
CA LYS A 17 -48.70 -20.68 -8.38
C LYS A 17 -49.92 -19.80 -8.22
N LYS A 18 -49.80 -18.51 -8.53
CA LYS A 18 -50.61 -17.65 -9.44
C LYS A 18 -50.30 -16.20 -9.07
N ALA A 19 -49.76 -15.38 -9.91
CA ALA A 19 -50.21 -14.77 -11.18
C ALA A 19 -51.06 -13.51 -11.01
N GLU A 20 -50.63 -12.49 -11.75
CA GLU A 20 -51.35 -11.34 -12.34
C GLU A 20 -51.62 -10.14 -11.42
N LYS A 21 -51.42 -8.90 -11.78
CA LYS A 21 -51.45 -8.13 -13.04
C LYS A 21 -51.07 -6.67 -12.77
N LYS A 22 -50.38 -6.09 -13.74
CA LYS A 22 -50.59 -4.77 -14.37
C LYS A 22 -50.87 -3.53 -13.51
N SER A 23 -50.02 -2.51 -13.63
CA SER A 23 -50.39 -1.26 -14.34
C SER A 23 -49.20 -0.30 -14.42
N GLU A 24 -48.73 -0.02 -15.64
CA GLU A 24 -48.17 1.31 -15.99
C GLU A 24 -49.35 2.31 -16.10
N PRO A 25 -49.09 3.62 -15.97
CA PRO A 25 -48.94 4.47 -17.14
C PRO A 25 -47.90 5.57 -16.99
N LYS A 26 -47.02 5.73 -17.98
CA LYS A 26 -47.01 6.75 -19.05
C LYS A 26 -47.00 8.22 -18.62
N ALA A 27 -45.92 8.84 -19.05
CA ALA A 27 -45.76 10.16 -19.67
C ALA A 27 -45.69 11.38 -18.75
N GLU A 28 -44.58 12.13 -18.81
CA GLU A 28 -44.61 13.32 -19.67
C GLU A 28 -43.21 13.91 -19.88
N VAL A 29 -42.99 14.20 -21.14
CA VAL A 29 -41.84 14.87 -21.75
C VAL A 29 -41.89 16.36 -21.44
N LYS A 30 -40.81 16.96 -21.00
CA LYS A 30 -40.48 18.36 -21.31
C LYS A 30 -38.95 18.56 -21.42
N LYS A 31 -38.50 18.76 -22.63
CA LYS A 31 -37.35 19.51 -23.11
C LYS A 31 -37.90 20.86 -23.60
N PRO A 32 -37.10 21.87 -23.92
CA PRO A 32 -35.72 22.24 -23.68
C PRO A 32 -35.58 23.74 -23.28
N GLU A 33 -34.39 24.16 -22.86
CA GLU A 33 -33.89 25.54 -23.13
C GLU A 33 -32.36 25.60 -22.88
N VAL A 34 -31.64 25.70 -23.96
CA VAL A 34 -30.89 26.81 -24.54
C VAL A 34 -29.66 27.24 -23.73
N ARG A 35 -28.53 26.91 -24.35
CA ARG A 35 -27.16 27.44 -24.18
C ARG A 35 -27.09 28.97 -23.96
N PRO A 36 -26.01 29.47 -23.37
CA PRO A 36 -24.95 30.04 -24.23
C PRO A 36 -23.52 29.58 -23.89
N GLU A 37 -22.75 29.39 -24.94
CA GLU A 37 -21.29 29.25 -24.93
C GLU A 37 -20.61 30.53 -24.41
N PRO A 38 -19.49 30.42 -23.77
CA PRO A 38 -18.46 31.43 -23.86
C PRO A 38 -17.19 30.94 -24.52
N LYS A 39 -16.89 31.60 -25.59
CA LYS A 39 -15.61 32.03 -26.19
C LYS A 39 -14.34 31.22 -25.86
N LYS A 40 -13.82 30.65 -26.94
CA LYS A 40 -12.42 30.27 -27.15
C LYS A 40 -11.46 31.33 -26.60
N GLN A 41 -10.61 30.93 -25.68
CA GLN A 41 -9.30 31.50 -25.45
C GLN A 41 -8.26 30.46 -25.79
N GLU A 42 -7.41 30.78 -26.75
CA GLU A 42 -6.25 30.02 -27.18
C GLU A 42 -5.28 29.80 -26.00
N PRO A 43 -4.74 28.60 -25.82
CA PRO A 43 -3.68 28.41 -24.85
C PRO A 43 -2.34 28.85 -25.43
N LYS A 44 -1.77 29.87 -24.81
CA LYS A 44 -0.36 30.22 -24.95
C LYS A 44 0.49 29.03 -24.53
N LYS A 45 1.30 28.55 -25.45
CA LYS A 45 2.39 27.60 -25.34
C LYS A 45 3.35 28.06 -24.22
N PRO A 46 3.59 27.25 -23.19
CA PRO A 46 4.78 27.45 -22.36
C PRO A 46 5.93 26.65 -22.94
N GLU A 47 7.02 27.35 -23.14
CA GLU A 47 8.31 26.81 -23.57
C GLU A 47 8.79 25.73 -22.61
N THR A 48 9.08 24.58 -23.20
CA THR A 48 9.76 23.46 -22.55
C THR A 48 11.22 23.85 -22.28
N LYS A 49 11.54 24.07 -21.01
CA LYS A 49 12.91 23.92 -20.52
C LYS A 49 13.06 22.52 -19.97
N PRO A 50 14.05 21.74 -20.40
CA PRO A 50 14.33 20.43 -19.83
C PRO A 50 14.97 20.63 -18.46
N VAL A 51 14.25 20.31 -17.42
CA VAL A 51 14.83 20.14 -16.09
C VAL A 51 15.04 18.65 -15.89
N GLU A 52 16.17 18.24 -16.37
CA GLU A 52 16.86 17.04 -15.95
C GLU A 52 17.28 17.26 -14.48
N LYS A 53 16.50 16.78 -13.56
CA LYS A 53 16.91 16.62 -12.18
C LYS A 53 16.90 15.12 -11.88
N ALA A 54 18.07 14.53 -12.05
CA ALA A 54 18.44 13.33 -11.33
C ALA A 54 18.12 13.52 -9.85
N PRO A 55 17.61 12.49 -9.14
CA PRO A 55 17.45 12.58 -7.70
C PRO A 55 18.84 12.77 -7.10
N GLU A 56 19.15 13.98 -6.64
CA GLU A 56 20.29 14.23 -5.78
C GLU A 56 20.15 13.30 -4.57
N GLN A 57 20.96 12.29 -4.54
CA GLN A 57 21.25 11.53 -3.34
C GLN A 57 21.84 12.54 -2.36
N LYS A 58 21.00 13.10 -1.51
CA LYS A 58 21.45 13.86 -0.36
C LYS A 58 22.28 12.90 0.47
N THR A 59 23.59 13.02 0.37
CA THR A 59 24.54 12.39 1.27
C THR A 59 24.20 12.88 2.66
N VAL A 60 23.45 12.05 3.40
CA VAL A 60 23.26 12.24 4.83
C VAL A 60 24.64 12.12 5.45
N THR A 61 25.20 13.22 5.89
CA THR A 61 26.38 13.21 6.75
C THR A 61 25.96 12.47 8.01
N VAL A 62 26.42 11.23 8.14
CA VAL A 62 26.23 10.37 9.31
C VAL A 62 27.03 10.96 10.45
N GLY A 63 26.52 12.05 11.03
CA GLY A 63 26.96 12.55 12.32
C GLY A 63 26.04 11.90 13.35
N THR A 64 26.59 11.07 14.21
CA THR A 64 25.89 10.57 15.40
C THR A 64 25.43 11.78 16.19
N CYS A 65 24.12 12.02 16.20
CA CYS A 65 23.54 13.13 16.91
C CYS A 65 23.38 12.72 18.39
N ASP A 66 23.94 13.50 19.31
CA ASP A 66 23.83 13.29 20.77
C ASP A 66 22.84 14.26 21.45
N ASP A 67 21.82 14.71 20.70
CA ASP A 67 20.75 15.50 21.28
C ASP A 67 19.92 14.66 22.28
N GLU A 68 19.26 15.35 23.22
CA GLU A 68 18.40 14.69 24.21
C GLU A 68 17.33 13.79 23.53
N ASN A 69 16.77 14.23 22.41
CA ASN A 69 15.84 13.43 21.65
C ASN A 69 16.49 12.18 21.02
N ALA A 70 17.69 12.32 20.49
CA ALA A 70 18.42 11.17 19.94
C ALA A 70 18.76 10.15 21.02
N ARG A 71 19.10 10.62 22.25
CA ARG A 71 19.30 9.73 23.40
C ARG A 71 18.04 8.98 23.77
N ARG A 72 16.87 9.66 23.86
CA ARG A 72 15.57 9.04 24.14
C ARG A 72 15.19 8.01 23.07
N ILE A 73 15.44 8.33 21.80
CA ILE A 73 15.18 7.40 20.68
C ILE A 73 16.04 6.14 20.85
N ARG A 74 17.34 6.31 21.12
CA ARG A 74 18.29 5.20 21.29
C ARG A 74 17.90 4.33 22.47
N GLU A 75 17.70 4.91 23.63
CA GLU A 75 17.30 4.21 24.86
C GLU A 75 16.03 3.39 24.68
N PHE A 76 15.01 3.98 24.06
CA PHE A 76 13.76 3.27 23.76
C PHE A 76 13.98 2.10 22.81
N LEU A 77 14.70 2.32 21.70
CA LEU A 77 14.94 1.26 20.72
C LEU A 77 15.83 0.15 21.27
N GLU A 78 16.91 0.45 21.97
CA GLU A 78 17.77 -0.55 22.60
C GLU A 78 16.99 -1.42 23.59
N GLY A 79 16.16 -0.79 24.43
CA GLY A 79 15.26 -1.52 25.35
C GLY A 79 14.28 -2.42 24.61
N LEU A 80 13.65 -1.92 23.55
CA LEU A 80 12.72 -2.70 22.74
C LEU A 80 13.40 -3.89 22.05
N LEU A 81 14.58 -3.66 21.43
CA LEU A 81 15.37 -4.69 20.74
C LEU A 81 15.86 -5.78 21.69
N GLN A 82 16.21 -5.40 22.92
CA GLN A 82 16.57 -6.33 23.99
C GLN A 82 15.41 -7.28 24.32
N HIS A 83 14.20 -6.72 24.51
CA HIS A 83 12.99 -7.52 24.79
C HIS A 83 12.57 -8.40 23.61
N MET A 84 12.88 -8.01 22.39
CA MET A 84 12.65 -8.82 21.18
C MET A 84 13.72 -9.90 20.94
N ASN A 85 14.74 -10.01 21.82
CA ASN A 85 15.89 -10.90 21.63
C ASN A 85 16.58 -10.75 20.27
N SER A 86 16.59 -9.55 19.74
CA SER A 86 17.18 -9.22 18.44
C SER A 86 18.14 -8.03 18.60
N PRO A 87 19.33 -8.27 19.15
CA PRO A 87 20.31 -7.20 19.35
C PRO A 87 20.73 -6.62 18.01
N ALA A 88 20.58 -5.31 17.87
CA ALA A 88 21.04 -4.57 16.71
C ALA A 88 21.67 -3.25 17.17
N GLN A 89 22.59 -2.73 16.39
CA GLN A 89 23.16 -1.40 16.61
C GLN A 89 22.17 -0.35 16.14
N VAL A 90 21.99 0.68 16.96
CA VAL A 90 21.03 1.77 16.68
C VAL A 90 21.85 3.03 16.37
N ASN A 91 21.88 3.40 15.09
CA ASN A 91 22.54 4.61 14.61
C ASN A 91 21.47 5.69 14.40
N VAL A 92 21.57 6.79 15.13
CA VAL A 92 20.62 7.91 15.04
C VAL A 92 21.31 9.10 14.39
N ALA A 93 20.76 9.59 13.29
CA ALA A 93 21.21 10.78 12.58
C ALA A 93 20.09 11.83 12.54
N LEU A 94 20.46 13.11 12.67
CA LEU A 94 19.56 14.23 12.48
C LEU A 94 19.57 14.62 11.01
N GLU A 95 18.45 14.49 10.31
CA GLU A 95 18.32 14.89 8.91
C GLU A 95 17.96 16.37 8.79
N GLU A 96 16.96 16.82 9.54
CA GLU A 96 16.47 18.20 9.60
C GLU A 96 15.95 18.49 11.01
N LYS A 97 15.68 19.76 11.33
CA LYS A 97 15.12 20.11 12.64
C LYS A 97 13.86 19.33 12.95
N GLY A 98 13.95 18.42 13.94
CA GLY A 98 12.83 17.59 14.38
C GLY A 98 12.56 16.34 13.53
N ARG A 99 13.47 15.98 12.60
CA ARG A 99 13.39 14.73 11.83
C ARG A 99 14.64 13.91 12.05
N TYR A 100 14.47 12.71 12.59
CA TYR A 100 15.55 11.79 12.91
C TYR A 100 15.48 10.55 12.01
N GLN A 101 16.59 10.21 11.40
CA GLN A 101 16.79 8.96 10.68
C GLN A 101 17.49 7.97 11.59
N VAL A 102 16.89 6.81 11.78
CA VAL A 102 17.45 5.72 12.58
C VAL A 102 17.76 4.55 11.66
N THR A 103 19.01 4.11 11.68
CA THR A 103 19.42 2.91 10.94
C THR A 103 19.72 1.80 11.94
N LEU A 104 19.08 0.66 11.74
CA LEU A 104 19.30 -0.57 12.50
C LEU A 104 20.29 -1.46 11.73
N GLU A 105 21.37 -1.88 12.40
CA GLU A 105 22.39 -2.75 11.82
C GLU A 105 22.62 -3.96 12.74
N GLY A 106 22.66 -5.18 12.17
CA GLY A 106 22.87 -6.40 12.96
C GLY A 106 22.62 -7.69 12.19
N GLU A 107 22.87 -8.82 12.84
CA GLU A 107 22.79 -10.13 12.18
C GLU A 107 21.36 -10.69 12.03
N LYS A 108 20.41 -10.28 12.89
CA LYS A 108 19.06 -10.86 12.96
C LYS A 108 17.96 -9.88 12.55
N LEU A 109 18.25 -9.00 11.60
CA LEU A 109 17.32 -7.97 11.17
C LEU A 109 16.02 -8.50 10.56
N GLY A 110 16.00 -9.73 10.06
CA GLY A 110 14.80 -10.33 9.51
C GLY A 110 13.60 -10.36 10.47
N GLN A 111 13.84 -10.54 11.79
CA GLN A 111 12.79 -10.48 12.81
C GLN A 111 12.29 -9.05 13.03
N LEU A 112 13.19 -8.06 12.97
CA LEU A 112 12.88 -6.64 13.13
C LEU A 112 12.17 -6.08 11.92
N ILE A 113 12.48 -6.58 10.73
CA ILE A 113 11.77 -6.23 9.49
C ILE A 113 10.39 -6.88 9.50
N GLY A 114 10.30 -8.17 9.82
CA GLY A 114 9.08 -8.94 9.78
C GLY A 114 8.58 -9.22 8.36
N ARG A 115 7.36 -9.70 8.27
CA ARG A 115 6.76 -10.00 6.97
C ARG A 115 6.42 -8.71 6.22
N ARG A 116 7.12 -8.45 5.11
CA ARG A 116 6.93 -7.26 4.25
C ARG A 116 7.19 -5.92 4.94
N GLY A 117 7.98 -5.91 6.01
CA GLY A 117 8.27 -4.68 6.74
C GLY A 117 7.22 -4.27 7.79
N GLU A 118 6.22 -5.12 8.05
CA GLU A 118 5.13 -4.83 9.01
C GLU A 118 5.67 -4.60 10.43
N THR A 119 6.64 -5.40 10.86
CA THR A 119 7.27 -5.24 12.18
C THR A 119 8.08 -3.94 12.25
N LEU A 120 8.82 -3.63 11.19
CA LEU A 120 9.59 -2.40 11.10
C LEU A 120 8.70 -1.15 11.15
N ASP A 121 7.55 -1.19 10.47
CA ASP A 121 6.56 -0.13 10.53
C ASP A 121 5.96 0.03 11.93
N ALA A 122 5.69 -1.08 12.62
CA ALA A 122 5.21 -1.07 14.01
C ALA A 122 6.26 -0.50 14.98
N ILE A 123 7.53 -0.90 14.84
CA ILE A 123 8.64 -0.36 15.63
C ILE A 123 8.74 1.15 15.42
N GLN A 124 8.68 1.62 14.17
CA GLN A 124 8.69 3.06 13.87
C GLN A 124 7.53 3.81 14.52
N GLN A 125 6.31 3.26 14.46
CA GLN A 125 5.14 3.88 15.09
C GLN A 125 5.27 3.94 16.61
N LEU A 126 5.69 2.86 17.26
CA LEU A 126 5.93 2.81 18.69
C LEU A 126 7.01 3.80 19.12
N THR A 127 8.12 3.89 18.37
CA THR A 127 9.20 4.84 18.63
C THR A 127 8.69 6.28 18.54
N ASN A 128 7.95 6.61 17.47
CA ASN A 128 7.34 7.93 17.32
C ASN A 128 6.37 8.25 18.46
N TYR A 129 5.58 7.29 18.92
CA TYR A 129 4.67 7.49 20.05
C TYR A 129 5.42 7.71 21.35
N ALA A 130 6.40 6.84 21.68
CA ALA A 130 7.14 6.88 22.94
C ALA A 130 7.93 8.20 23.09
N VAL A 131 8.61 8.62 22.02
CA VAL A 131 9.45 9.83 22.07
C VAL A 131 8.62 11.11 22.09
N ASN A 132 7.43 11.13 21.48
CA ASN A 132 6.52 12.27 21.48
C ASN A 132 5.59 12.31 22.71
N SER A 133 5.57 11.25 23.52
CA SER A 133 4.78 11.22 24.74
C SER A 133 5.41 12.16 25.79
N GLY A 134 4.68 13.23 26.13
CA GLY A 134 5.14 14.26 27.07
C GLY A 134 6.16 15.29 26.52
N ALA A 135 6.36 15.31 25.20
CA ALA A 135 7.25 16.29 24.58
C ALA A 135 6.47 17.53 24.12
N ASP A 136 7.02 18.73 24.40
CA ASP A 136 6.43 20.00 23.95
C ASP A 136 6.46 20.18 22.42
N LYS A 137 7.48 19.61 21.77
CA LYS A 137 7.64 19.69 20.31
C LYS A 137 7.62 18.29 19.71
N ARG A 138 6.75 18.10 18.72
CA ARG A 138 6.68 16.83 17.99
C ARG A 138 7.89 16.66 17.09
N ILE A 139 8.51 15.51 17.20
CA ILE A 139 9.60 15.03 16.33
C ILE A 139 9.10 13.88 15.47
N ARG A 140 9.76 13.67 14.34
CA ARG A 140 9.50 12.53 13.45
C ARG A 140 10.71 11.62 13.43
N VAL A 141 10.48 10.36 13.74
CA VAL A 141 11.52 9.33 13.70
C VAL A 141 11.20 8.41 12.53
N HIS A 142 12.16 8.27 11.63
CA HIS A 142 12.13 7.31 10.55
C HIS A 142 13.11 6.18 10.86
N VAL A 143 12.59 4.96 10.97
CA VAL A 143 13.39 3.78 11.30
C VAL A 143 13.52 2.92 10.05
N ASP A 144 14.76 2.59 9.69
CA ASP A 144 15.06 1.68 8.59
C ASP A 144 16.09 0.62 9.01
N ALA A 145 16.08 -0.52 8.37
CA ALA A 145 16.97 -1.65 8.61
C ALA A 145 17.73 -1.96 7.32
N GLU A 146 19.02 -1.60 7.26
CA GLU A 146 19.89 -1.84 6.10
C GLU A 146 19.30 -1.46 4.73
N ASN A 147 18.61 -0.34 4.65
CA ASN A 147 17.92 0.10 3.44
C ASN A 147 16.87 -0.91 2.94
N TYR A 148 16.20 -1.59 3.86
CA TYR A 148 15.17 -2.59 3.51
C TYR A 148 14.09 -2.02 2.60
N ARG A 149 13.63 -0.79 2.87
CA ARG A 149 12.55 -0.17 2.08
C ARG A 149 12.93 -0.03 0.61
N ALA A 150 14.13 0.45 0.31
CA ALA A 150 14.63 0.57 -1.06
C ALA A 150 14.84 -0.81 -1.73
N LYS A 151 15.41 -1.78 -1.01
CA LYS A 151 15.56 -3.16 -1.49
C LYS A 151 14.19 -3.80 -1.77
N ARG A 152 13.20 -3.53 -0.93
CA ARG A 152 11.83 -4.04 -1.09
C ARG A 152 11.15 -3.45 -2.33
N GLU A 153 11.28 -2.14 -2.55
CA GLU A 153 10.74 -1.45 -3.72
C GLU A 153 11.30 -2.05 -5.03
N GLN A 154 12.61 -2.19 -5.13
CA GLN A 154 13.26 -2.84 -6.27
C GLN A 154 12.79 -4.29 -6.49
N SER A 155 12.57 -5.03 -5.41
CA SER A 155 12.04 -6.39 -5.46
C SER A 155 10.60 -6.41 -6.02
N LEU A 156 9.76 -5.46 -5.60
CA LEU A 156 8.38 -5.30 -6.07
C LEU A 156 8.32 -4.91 -7.54
N GLU A 157 9.18 -3.99 -8.00
CA GLU A 157 9.29 -3.65 -9.42
C GLU A 157 9.70 -4.86 -10.26
N SER A 158 10.71 -5.60 -9.80
CA SER A 158 11.16 -6.82 -10.47
C SER A 158 10.04 -7.87 -10.55
N LEU A 159 9.29 -8.05 -9.46
CA LEU A 159 8.12 -8.91 -9.41
C LEU A 159 7.04 -8.45 -10.41
N ALA A 160 6.74 -7.15 -10.43
CA ALA A 160 5.76 -6.56 -11.33
C ALA A 160 6.11 -6.87 -12.79
N ARG A 161 7.34 -6.59 -13.22
CA ARG A 161 7.82 -6.88 -14.60
C ARG A 161 7.76 -8.36 -14.94
N LYS A 162 8.14 -9.25 -14.01
CA LYS A 162 8.04 -10.71 -14.20
C LYS A 162 6.59 -11.17 -14.37
N VAL A 163 5.67 -10.60 -13.59
CA VAL A 163 4.25 -10.93 -13.69
C VAL A 163 3.65 -10.37 -14.97
N ALA A 164 3.98 -9.14 -15.36
CA ALA A 164 3.56 -8.54 -16.63
C ALA A 164 3.95 -9.43 -17.82
N GLY A 165 5.19 -9.92 -17.88
CA GLY A 165 5.63 -10.86 -18.91
C GLY A 165 4.82 -12.16 -18.95
N LYS A 166 4.42 -12.71 -17.79
CA LYS A 166 3.54 -13.88 -17.72
C LYS A 166 2.13 -13.56 -18.22
N VAL A 167 1.56 -12.41 -17.81
CA VAL A 167 0.22 -11.97 -18.22
C VAL A 167 0.17 -11.75 -19.73
N THR A 168 1.17 -11.11 -20.30
CA THR A 168 1.29 -10.87 -21.76
C THR A 168 1.40 -12.19 -22.52
N LYS A 169 2.23 -13.12 -22.04
CA LYS A 169 2.46 -14.44 -22.68
C LYS A 169 1.22 -15.33 -22.65
N TYR A 170 0.58 -15.42 -21.49
CA TYR A 170 -0.53 -16.37 -21.29
C TYR A 170 -1.92 -15.74 -21.43
N ARG A 171 -2.01 -14.39 -21.54
CA ARG A 171 -3.25 -13.61 -21.62
C ARG A 171 -4.24 -13.91 -20.50
N ARG A 172 -3.72 -14.18 -19.30
CA ARG A 172 -4.48 -14.47 -18.08
C ARG A 172 -4.12 -13.47 -17.01
N SER A 173 -5.11 -13.00 -16.28
CA SER A 173 -4.89 -12.13 -15.13
C SER A 173 -4.21 -12.90 -14.00
N VAL A 174 -3.32 -12.20 -13.29
CA VAL A 174 -2.62 -12.73 -12.12
C VAL A 174 -2.91 -11.84 -10.94
N THR A 175 -3.37 -12.44 -9.84
CA THR A 175 -3.58 -11.75 -8.57
C THR A 175 -2.33 -11.92 -7.71
N LEU A 176 -1.80 -10.79 -7.23
CA LEU A 176 -0.65 -10.78 -6.33
C LEU A 176 -1.10 -11.00 -4.88
N GLU A 177 -0.12 -11.20 -4.01
CA GLU A 177 -0.38 -11.29 -2.57
C GLU A 177 -0.90 -9.97 -1.99
N PRO A 178 -1.60 -9.99 -0.85
CA PRO A 178 -1.99 -8.78 -0.14
C PRO A 178 -0.76 -7.95 0.23
N MET A 179 -0.86 -6.63 0.10
CA MET A 179 0.23 -5.71 0.38
C MET A 179 -0.31 -4.35 0.79
N ASN A 180 0.53 -3.55 1.44
CA ASN A 180 0.14 -2.22 1.91
C ASN A 180 -0.11 -1.23 0.74
N ALA A 181 -0.68 -0.06 1.04
CA ALA A 181 -1.06 0.93 0.01
C ALA A 181 0.14 1.43 -0.80
N TYR A 182 1.30 1.64 -0.16
CA TYR A 182 2.53 2.08 -0.81
C TYR A 182 3.05 1.00 -1.78
N GLU A 183 3.15 -0.25 -1.34
CA GLU A 183 3.59 -1.36 -2.19
C GLU A 183 2.70 -1.56 -3.41
N ARG A 184 1.37 -1.39 -3.24
CA ARG A 184 0.43 -1.44 -4.36
C ARG A 184 0.67 -0.30 -5.36
N HIS A 185 0.97 0.90 -4.85
CA HIS A 185 1.31 2.05 -5.69
C HIS A 185 2.60 1.80 -6.50
N VAL A 186 3.64 1.24 -5.89
CA VAL A 186 4.89 0.87 -6.58
C VAL A 186 4.62 -0.06 -7.76
N ILE A 187 3.79 -1.09 -7.57
CA ILE A 187 3.44 -2.02 -8.65
C ILE A 187 2.62 -1.33 -9.75
N HIS A 188 1.65 -0.48 -9.39
CA HIS A 188 0.88 0.29 -10.35
C HIS A 188 1.76 1.22 -11.17
N ALA A 189 2.67 1.95 -10.52
CA ALA A 189 3.62 2.85 -11.18
C ALA A 189 4.57 2.09 -12.11
N ALA A 190 5.13 0.96 -11.66
CA ALA A 190 6.04 0.14 -12.45
C ALA A 190 5.41 -0.46 -13.72
N LEU A 191 4.08 -0.60 -13.76
CA LEU A 191 3.34 -1.18 -14.89
C LEU A 191 2.45 -0.18 -15.62
N GLN A 192 2.51 1.09 -15.26
CA GLN A 192 1.67 2.12 -15.85
C GLN A 192 1.87 2.26 -17.36
N ASP A 193 3.13 2.22 -17.80
CA ASP A 193 3.52 2.42 -19.20
C ASP A 193 3.69 1.09 -19.97
N GLU A 194 3.40 -0.05 -19.33
CA GLU A 194 3.56 -1.36 -19.97
C GLU A 194 2.42 -1.61 -20.98
N PRO A 195 2.76 -1.88 -22.25
CA PRO A 195 1.77 -2.06 -23.30
C PRO A 195 0.96 -3.36 -23.08
N GLY A 196 -0.36 -3.26 -23.22
CA GLY A 196 -1.26 -4.41 -23.09
C GLY A 196 -1.45 -4.93 -21.66
N ILE A 197 -1.07 -4.12 -20.66
CA ILE A 197 -1.24 -4.45 -19.24
C ILE A 197 -2.10 -3.38 -18.55
N THR A 198 -3.07 -3.84 -17.78
CA THR A 198 -3.87 -3.02 -16.87
C THR A 198 -3.76 -3.56 -15.47
N THR A 199 -3.65 -2.67 -14.50
CA THR A 199 -3.54 -3.03 -13.08
C THR A 199 -4.64 -2.37 -12.26
N TYR A 200 -5.25 -3.13 -11.36
CA TYR A 200 -6.25 -2.64 -10.43
C TYR A 200 -6.14 -3.34 -9.08
N SER A 201 -6.64 -2.68 -8.03
CA SER A 201 -6.61 -3.22 -6.67
C SER A 201 -7.99 -3.74 -6.26
N ILE A 202 -8.05 -4.95 -5.69
CA ILE A 202 -9.27 -5.60 -5.19
C ILE A 202 -9.17 -5.92 -3.70
N GLY A 203 -10.33 -6.04 -3.05
CA GLY A 203 -10.43 -6.37 -1.62
C GLY A 203 -10.36 -5.15 -0.71
N SER A 204 -10.47 -5.39 0.59
CA SER A 204 -10.38 -4.41 1.66
C SER A 204 -9.10 -4.62 2.49
N GLU A 205 -8.61 -3.56 3.14
CA GLU A 205 -7.50 -3.69 4.09
C GLU A 205 -7.88 -4.65 5.25
N PRO A 206 -6.96 -5.47 5.73
CA PRO A 206 -5.55 -5.60 5.36
C PRO A 206 -5.28 -6.55 4.18
N ASN A 207 -6.32 -7.15 3.58
CA ASN A 207 -6.20 -8.19 2.56
C ASN A 207 -6.27 -7.66 1.11
N ARG A 208 -6.15 -6.34 0.94
CA ARG A 208 -6.19 -5.71 -0.37
C ARG A 208 -4.97 -6.07 -1.21
N ARG A 209 -5.20 -6.41 -2.48
CA ARG A 209 -4.18 -6.94 -3.40
C ARG A 209 -4.27 -6.34 -4.79
N VAL A 210 -3.18 -6.40 -5.55
CA VAL A 210 -3.14 -5.96 -6.95
C VAL A 210 -3.44 -7.14 -7.87
N VAL A 211 -4.25 -6.87 -8.88
CA VAL A 211 -4.47 -7.76 -10.03
C VAL A 211 -3.83 -7.13 -11.25
N VAL A 212 -3.01 -7.91 -11.92
CA VAL A 212 -2.40 -7.55 -13.21
C VAL A 212 -3.17 -8.30 -14.29
N SER A 213 -3.79 -7.56 -15.21
CA SER A 213 -4.66 -8.11 -16.26
C SER A 213 -4.14 -7.74 -17.64
N TYR A 214 -4.42 -8.61 -18.62
CA TYR A 214 -4.15 -8.31 -20.00
C TYR A 214 -5.24 -7.41 -20.59
N ASP A 215 -4.82 -6.30 -21.21
CA ASP A 215 -5.69 -5.34 -21.85
C ASP A 215 -5.35 -5.25 -23.34
N ARG A 216 -6.33 -5.54 -24.21
CA ARG A 216 -6.14 -5.48 -25.66
C ARG A 216 -6.12 -4.06 -26.20
N GLU A 217 -6.84 -3.14 -25.55
CA GLU A 217 -7.01 -1.76 -26.00
C GLU A 217 -5.77 -0.90 -25.73
N LYS A 218 -5.04 -1.21 -24.67
CA LYS A 218 -3.79 -0.51 -24.28
C LYS A 218 -2.56 -0.90 -25.12
N ARG A 219 -2.74 -1.62 -26.22
CA ARG A 219 -1.64 -2.14 -27.06
C ARG A 219 -1.18 -1.15 -28.15
N GLN A 220 -1.79 0.04 -28.24
CA GLN A 220 -1.41 1.06 -29.22
C GLN A 220 -0.31 1.98 -28.70
#